data_327a22896ee9874485bc9ea14e87ccb9
#
_entry.id   327a22896ee9874485bc9ea14e87ccb9
#
_cell.length_a   1.000
_cell.length_b   1.000
_cell.length_c   1.000
_cell.angle_alpha   90.00
_cell.angle_beta   90.00
_cell.angle_gamma   90.00
#
_symmetry.space_group_name_H-M   'P 1'
#
loop_
_entity.id
_entity.type
_entity.pdbx_description
1 polymer ?
#
loop_
_entity_poly.entity_id
_entity_poly.type
_entity_poly.pdbx_seq_one_letter_code
_entity_poly.pdbx_strand_id
1 'polypeptide(L)'
;MRLLPSRGMFRPPFVALVASLCAVVAPSSLAGAPASAAAQAEPPAMSHGLFTDVRVYRPGEPAHQFVMVVTEGAATTPREAQIVRTLLDDGAMVATVPSGPFYRRLAAQDGKCTYSPGAFENLSRHLQAFEHLPGYLAPILVGADNAAPLVYSTLAQSPAGSFQAGVAIGFTPRLAQKTPPCAINAWRGQADPAMGIVELQPPPMALATPWAAVQDDTQGPDATEAARAFVQRVPRAEWIALVGERPAAATMAAFERTYRKLATPQVALGAPPQQLADLPIVEVPVAATGRRFVVLLSGDGGWAGIDKSLGTAFAAQGVPVAGFDSLRYFWGARTPEELAADLDRIVRYYAARWNRREVLLVGYSQGADVLPFAFNRLPAATRASVRLVALLGPGQKASFEFHLTNWIGPSGDRPIAPEALKLSAASTLCIYGQEEKDSLCPELSPAHAQAMPLAGGHHFGGEYDALAMRILDAAPR
;
A
#
# COMPACT_ATOMS: atom_id res chain seq x y z
N MET A 1 39.18 73.16 26.71
CA MET A 1 39.20 73.76 28.04
C MET A 1 39.34 72.66 29.02
N ARG A 2 40.59 72.33 29.46
CA ARG A 2 41.10 72.49 30.82
C ARG A 2 40.21 71.73 31.79
N LEU A 3 40.59 70.79 32.70
CA LEU A 3 41.89 70.49 33.35
C LEU A 3 41.79 69.15 34.07
N LEU A 4 42.88 68.43 34.02
CA LEU A 4 43.33 67.47 35.06
C LEU A 4 43.67 68.27 36.35
N PRO A 5 44.06 67.68 37.55
CA PRO A 5 44.54 66.34 37.91
C PRO A 5 44.16 65.95 39.36
N SER A 6 44.49 64.81 39.95
CA SER A 6 45.71 64.50 40.69
C SER A 6 45.54 63.23 41.54
N ARG A 7 46.39 62.33 41.46
CA ARG A 7 47.48 61.82 42.34
C ARG A 7 47.14 61.60 43.81
N GLY A 8 47.32 60.39 44.29
CA GLY A 8 47.55 60.06 45.68
C GLY A 8 47.88 58.59 45.92
N MET A 9 49.08 58.33 45.98
CA MET A 9 50.03 57.31 46.34
C MET A 9 49.92 56.99 47.86
N PHE A 10 49.95 55.73 48.31
CA PHE A 10 50.93 55.23 49.28
C PHE A 10 50.81 53.73 49.57
N ARG A 11 51.87 53.13 49.83
CA ARG A 11 52.36 51.76 49.93
C ARG A 11 52.19 51.13 51.33
N PRO A 12 52.78 49.87 51.55
CA PRO A 12 52.19 48.59 51.94
C PRO A 12 52.50 48.28 53.41
N PRO A 13 52.63 47.11 53.97
CA PRO A 13 52.78 45.71 53.57
C PRO A 13 51.97 44.72 54.48
N PHE A 14 51.93 43.47 54.17
CA PHE A 14 52.38 42.37 55.06
C PHE A 14 52.22 41.00 54.35
N VAL A 15 53.30 40.26 54.35
CA VAL A 15 53.43 38.86 53.94
C VAL A 15 52.87 37.97 55.03
N ALA A 16 52.00 37.01 54.62
CA ALA A 16 51.74 35.79 55.39
C ALA A 16 51.74 34.61 54.45
N LEU A 17 52.75 33.84 54.62
CA LEU A 17 52.96 32.54 53.92
C LEU A 17 52.05 31.50 54.60
N VAL A 18 51.06 30.98 53.87
CA VAL A 18 50.33 29.76 54.29
C VAL A 18 50.51 28.71 53.22
N ALA A 19 51.26 27.66 53.58
CA ALA A 19 51.41 26.45 52.77
C ALA A 19 50.08 25.68 52.79
N SER A 20 49.45 25.55 51.66
CA SER A 20 48.29 24.67 51.49
C SER A 20 48.68 23.46 50.63
N LEU A 21 48.54 22.30 51.24
CA LEU A 21 48.66 21.00 50.59
C LEU A 21 47.67 20.93 49.40
N CYS A 22 48.18 20.76 48.20
CA CYS A 22 47.36 20.33 47.05
C CYS A 22 47.08 18.84 47.20
N ALA A 23 45.88 18.50 47.64
CA ALA A 23 45.31 17.18 47.46
C ALA A 23 44.83 17.06 45.99
N VAL A 24 45.51 16.25 45.21
CA VAL A 24 45.12 15.89 43.85
C VAL A 24 43.89 14.97 43.95
N VAL A 25 42.70 15.51 43.76
CA VAL A 25 41.50 14.72 43.58
C VAL A 25 41.46 14.31 42.10
N ALA A 26 41.74 13.01 41.84
CA ALA A 26 41.51 12.42 40.52
C ALA A 26 39.98 12.40 40.22
N PRO A 27 39.53 12.81 39.03
CA PRO A 27 38.15 12.64 38.68
C PRO A 27 37.84 11.16 38.47
N SER A 28 37.07 10.57 39.35
CA SER A 28 36.47 9.25 39.15
C SER A 28 35.54 9.34 37.96
N SER A 29 35.94 8.78 36.84
CA SER A 29 35.07 8.54 35.67
C SER A 29 33.96 7.60 36.12
N LEU A 30 32.80 8.13 36.44
CA LEU A 30 31.55 7.36 36.46
C LEU A 30 31.31 6.89 35.02
N ALA A 31 31.73 5.66 34.71
CA ALA A 31 31.28 4.94 33.55
C ALA A 31 29.77 4.86 33.69
N GLY A 32 29.06 5.64 32.88
CA GLY A 32 27.62 5.56 32.76
C GLY A 32 27.26 4.14 32.39
N ALA A 33 26.54 3.44 33.26
CA ALA A 33 25.88 2.20 32.88
C ALA A 33 25.07 2.45 31.61
N PRO A 34 25.07 1.52 30.65
CA PRO A 34 24.22 1.66 29.47
C PRO A 34 22.78 1.84 29.95
N ALA A 35 22.13 2.89 29.46
CA ALA A 35 20.75 3.13 29.75
C ALA A 35 19.99 1.84 29.40
N SER A 36 19.43 1.20 30.42
CA SER A 36 18.53 0.07 30.24
C SER A 36 17.46 0.54 29.29
N ALA A 37 17.38 -0.09 28.12
CA ALA A 37 16.29 0.15 27.18
C ALA A 37 15.00 -0.07 27.97
N ALA A 38 14.33 1.02 28.32
CA ALA A 38 13.04 0.95 28.99
C ALA A 38 12.15 0.08 28.08
N ALA A 39 11.68 -1.03 28.60
CA ALA A 39 10.72 -1.89 27.91
C ALA A 39 9.55 -0.98 27.54
N GLN A 40 9.41 -0.68 26.25
CA GLN A 40 8.30 0.12 25.77
C GLN A 40 7.04 -0.63 26.16
N ALA A 41 6.13 0.05 26.87
CA ALA A 41 4.85 -0.52 27.24
C ALA A 41 4.16 -1.05 25.99
N GLU A 42 3.60 -2.25 26.07
CA GLU A 42 2.89 -2.86 24.95
C GLU A 42 1.78 -1.92 24.44
N PRO A 43 1.72 -1.61 23.13
CA PRO A 43 0.68 -0.72 22.61
C PRO A 43 -0.72 -1.29 22.88
N PRO A 44 -1.75 -0.44 22.98
CA PRO A 44 -3.12 -0.91 23.14
C PRO A 44 -3.53 -1.78 21.95
N ALA A 45 -4.27 -2.85 22.25
CA ALA A 45 -4.84 -3.71 21.23
C ALA A 45 -6.03 -3.03 20.56
N MET A 46 -6.16 -3.18 19.25
CA MET A 46 -7.28 -2.69 18.46
C MET A 46 -7.86 -3.81 17.59
N SER A 47 -9.08 -3.60 17.12
CA SER A 47 -9.78 -4.54 16.25
C SER A 47 -10.34 -3.84 15.04
N HIS A 48 -10.17 -4.46 13.85
CA HIS A 48 -10.74 -3.94 12.60
C HIS A 48 -11.04 -5.09 11.63
N GLY A 49 -12.25 -5.10 11.06
CA GLY A 49 -12.68 -6.14 10.13
C GLY A 49 -12.57 -7.54 10.74
N LEU A 50 -11.81 -8.42 10.11
CA LEU A 50 -11.57 -9.79 10.57
C LEU A 50 -10.50 -9.90 11.67
N PHE A 51 -9.80 -8.84 11.98
CA PHE A 51 -8.66 -8.84 12.89
C PHE A 51 -9.03 -8.33 14.27
N THR A 52 -8.47 -8.97 15.30
CA THR A 52 -8.54 -8.55 16.71
C THR A 52 -7.15 -8.61 17.33
N ASP A 53 -6.97 -7.90 18.42
CA ASP A 53 -5.72 -7.86 19.17
C ASP A 53 -4.52 -7.37 18.34
N VAL A 54 -4.78 -6.55 17.32
CA VAL A 54 -3.75 -5.89 16.53
C VAL A 54 -3.08 -4.81 17.36
N ARG A 55 -1.75 -4.76 17.35
CA ARG A 55 -0.97 -3.73 18.05
C ARG A 55 -0.05 -3.02 17.09
N VAL A 56 0.03 -1.70 17.17
CA VAL A 56 0.88 -0.88 16.30
C VAL A 56 2.05 -0.30 17.10
N TYR A 57 3.24 -0.60 16.66
CA TYR A 57 4.51 -0.12 17.21
C TYR A 57 5.08 0.95 16.30
N ARG A 58 5.47 2.08 16.87
CA ARG A 58 6.00 3.24 16.14
C ARG A 58 7.52 3.28 16.26
N PRO A 59 8.27 3.54 15.17
CA PRO A 59 9.69 3.82 15.25
C PRO A 59 9.94 5.17 15.95
N GLY A 60 11.19 5.43 16.33
CA GLY A 60 11.60 6.71 16.95
C GLY A 60 11.59 7.90 15.99
N GLU A 61 11.71 7.65 14.70
CA GLU A 61 11.69 8.62 13.61
C GLU A 61 10.45 8.42 12.73
N PRO A 62 10.10 9.37 11.84
CA PRO A 62 9.00 9.18 10.89
C PRO A 62 9.15 7.88 10.08
N ALA A 63 8.13 7.06 10.07
CA ALA A 63 8.14 5.78 9.41
C ALA A 63 8.33 5.93 7.89
N HIS A 64 9.28 5.18 7.32
CA HIS A 64 9.47 5.09 5.87
C HIS A 64 8.96 3.78 5.26
N GLN A 65 8.55 2.82 6.10
CA GLN A 65 7.94 1.55 5.74
C GLN A 65 6.78 1.22 6.67
N PHE A 66 5.82 0.45 6.18
CA PHE A 66 4.77 -0.16 6.99
C PHE A 66 4.86 -1.68 6.88
N VAL A 67 5.01 -2.36 8.01
CA VAL A 67 5.17 -3.82 8.05
C VAL A 67 4.07 -4.44 8.89
N MET A 68 3.43 -5.46 8.38
CA MET A 68 2.46 -6.28 9.10
C MET A 68 3.13 -7.61 9.44
N VAL A 69 3.44 -7.81 10.71
CA VAL A 69 3.98 -9.07 11.24
C VAL A 69 2.81 -9.95 11.65
N VAL A 70 2.58 -10.98 10.87
CA VAL A 70 1.59 -12.01 11.19
C VAL A 70 2.13 -12.87 12.31
N THR A 71 1.42 -12.90 13.45
CA THR A 71 1.79 -13.64 14.65
C THR A 71 0.86 -14.84 14.86
N GLU A 72 1.27 -15.82 15.65
CA GLU A 72 0.40 -16.96 15.98
C GLU A 72 -0.74 -16.55 16.89
N GLY A 73 -0.43 -15.78 17.93
CA GLY A 73 -1.36 -15.34 18.96
C GLY A 73 -1.30 -13.84 19.23
N ALA A 74 -2.12 -13.39 20.16
CA ALA A 74 -2.14 -11.98 20.61
C ALA A 74 -0.85 -11.58 21.36
N ALA A 75 -0.24 -12.50 22.10
CA ALA A 75 1.07 -12.33 22.70
C ALA A 75 2.16 -12.78 21.70
N THR A 76 3.15 -11.93 21.49
CA THR A 76 4.28 -12.26 20.62
C THR A 76 5.22 -13.28 21.27
N THR A 77 5.67 -14.25 20.50
CA THR A 77 6.78 -15.13 20.88
C THR A 77 8.09 -14.33 20.96
N PRO A 78 9.14 -14.87 21.63
CA PRO A 78 10.44 -14.22 21.67
C PRO A 78 11.01 -13.90 20.27
N ARG A 79 10.78 -14.79 19.28
CA ARG A 79 11.17 -14.59 17.88
C ARG A 79 10.40 -13.46 17.24
N GLU A 80 9.07 -13.46 17.35
CA GLU A 80 8.22 -12.38 16.80
C GLU A 80 8.58 -11.03 17.43
N ALA A 81 8.81 -10.98 18.74
CA ALA A 81 9.27 -9.78 19.41
C ALA A 81 10.66 -9.29 18.91
N GLN A 82 11.55 -10.21 18.55
CA GLN A 82 12.83 -9.86 17.93
C GLN A 82 12.64 -9.32 16.51
N ILE A 83 11.76 -9.93 15.70
CA ILE A 83 11.39 -9.43 14.36
C ILE A 83 10.86 -7.99 14.49
N VAL A 84 9.90 -7.75 15.39
CA VAL A 84 9.33 -6.41 15.62
C VAL A 84 10.42 -5.40 15.96
N ARG A 85 11.33 -5.72 16.89
CA ARG A 85 12.44 -4.81 17.25
C ARG A 85 13.34 -4.51 16.06
N THR A 86 13.77 -5.54 15.32
CA THR A 86 14.62 -5.37 14.12
C THR A 86 13.98 -4.41 13.09
N LEU A 87 12.66 -4.53 12.89
CA LEU A 87 11.93 -3.68 11.95
C LEU A 87 11.79 -2.24 12.45
N LEU A 88 11.55 -2.07 13.76
CA LEU A 88 11.49 -0.73 14.39
C LEU A 88 12.85 -0.03 14.34
N ASP A 89 13.94 -0.76 14.60
CA ASP A 89 15.31 -0.23 14.52
C ASP A 89 15.68 0.17 13.09
N ASP A 90 15.06 -0.45 12.07
CA ASP A 90 15.20 -0.09 10.66
C ASP A 90 14.20 1.02 10.23
N GLY A 91 13.46 1.64 11.17
CA GLY A 91 12.57 2.77 10.90
C GLY A 91 11.20 2.39 10.30
N ALA A 92 10.80 1.13 10.40
CA ALA A 92 9.46 0.72 9.98
C ALA A 92 8.42 0.93 11.08
N MET A 93 7.23 1.35 10.74
CA MET A 93 6.05 1.18 11.59
C MET A 93 5.57 -0.26 11.48
N VAL A 94 5.36 -0.92 12.61
CA VAL A 94 5.07 -2.36 12.67
C VAL A 94 3.71 -2.62 13.29
N ALA A 95 2.85 -3.36 12.58
CA ALA A 95 1.61 -3.90 13.14
C ALA A 95 1.76 -5.41 13.39
N THR A 96 1.53 -5.88 14.62
CA THR A 96 1.38 -7.33 14.88
C THR A 96 -0.06 -7.74 14.65
N VAL A 97 -0.24 -8.82 13.88
CA VAL A 97 -1.55 -9.27 13.40
C VAL A 97 -1.73 -10.75 13.76
N PRO A 98 -2.48 -11.07 14.83
CA PRO A 98 -2.70 -12.44 15.26
C PRO A 98 -3.50 -13.28 14.24
N SER A 99 -2.91 -14.37 13.76
CA SER A 99 -3.53 -15.27 12.76
C SER A 99 -4.65 -16.12 13.33
N GLY A 100 -4.55 -16.57 14.59
CA GLY A 100 -5.55 -17.43 15.20
C GLY A 100 -6.97 -16.82 15.22
N PRO A 101 -7.17 -15.59 15.74
CA PRO A 101 -8.45 -14.90 15.66
C PRO A 101 -8.93 -14.67 14.23
N PHE A 102 -8.01 -14.31 13.33
CA PHE A 102 -8.28 -14.11 11.91
C PHE A 102 -8.86 -15.37 11.26
N TYR A 103 -8.21 -16.54 11.44
CA TYR A 103 -8.71 -17.80 10.89
C TYR A 103 -10.09 -18.17 11.41
N ARG A 104 -10.36 -17.96 12.71
CA ARG A 104 -11.69 -18.24 13.29
C ARG A 104 -12.78 -17.39 12.65
N ARG A 105 -12.54 -16.10 12.44
CA ARG A 105 -13.49 -15.18 11.80
C ARG A 105 -13.65 -15.46 10.30
N LEU A 106 -12.56 -15.80 9.65
CA LEU A 106 -12.56 -16.17 8.24
C LEU A 106 -13.38 -17.46 8.01
N ALA A 107 -13.23 -18.45 8.89
CA ALA A 107 -13.99 -19.69 8.83
C ALA A 107 -15.50 -19.54 9.15
N ALA A 108 -15.87 -18.46 9.83
CA ALA A 108 -17.27 -18.13 10.12
C ALA A 108 -17.97 -17.40 8.97
N GLN A 109 -17.23 -17.01 7.92
CA GLN A 109 -17.83 -16.41 6.74
C GLN A 109 -18.46 -17.50 5.87
N ASP A 110 -19.66 -17.21 5.36
CA ASP A 110 -20.31 -18.07 4.37
C ASP A 110 -19.56 -17.96 3.03
N GLY A 111 -19.02 -19.08 2.56
CA GLY A 111 -18.31 -19.10 1.28
C GLY A 111 -17.65 -20.43 0.98
N LYS A 112 -17.48 -20.73 -0.32
CA LYS A 112 -16.77 -21.93 -0.79
C LYS A 112 -15.25 -21.79 -0.72
N CYS A 113 -14.75 -20.56 -0.65
CA CYS A 113 -13.34 -20.23 -0.54
C CYS A 113 -13.15 -18.89 0.18
N THR A 114 -11.93 -18.59 0.60
CA THR A 114 -11.57 -17.39 1.36
C THR A 114 -10.66 -16.47 0.55
N TYR A 115 -10.77 -15.14 0.80
CA TYR A 115 -9.93 -14.14 0.16
C TYR A 115 -9.30 -13.23 1.22
N SER A 116 -8.05 -13.54 1.58
CA SER A 116 -7.31 -12.81 2.62
C SER A 116 -6.74 -11.45 2.19
N PRO A 117 -6.32 -11.20 0.93
CA PRO A 117 -5.67 -9.93 0.56
C PRO A 117 -6.49 -8.70 0.90
N GLY A 118 -7.78 -8.69 0.56
CA GLY A 118 -8.65 -7.55 0.82
C GLY A 118 -8.78 -7.23 2.31
N ALA A 119 -8.79 -8.25 3.19
CA ALA A 119 -8.81 -8.04 4.63
C ALA A 119 -7.51 -7.38 5.13
N PHE A 120 -6.34 -7.85 4.65
CA PHE A 120 -5.04 -7.28 5.02
C PHE A 120 -4.85 -5.86 4.46
N GLU A 121 -5.27 -5.59 3.24
CA GLU A 121 -5.22 -4.24 2.66
C GLU A 121 -6.12 -3.27 3.45
N ASN A 122 -7.34 -3.68 3.77
CA ASN A 122 -8.27 -2.89 4.57
C ASN A 122 -7.67 -2.55 5.94
N LEU A 123 -7.13 -3.57 6.65
CA LEU A 123 -6.45 -3.34 7.93
C LEU A 123 -5.27 -2.37 7.78
N SER A 124 -4.44 -2.55 6.75
CA SER A 124 -3.29 -1.68 6.48
C SER A 124 -3.69 -0.21 6.34
N ARG A 125 -4.73 0.06 5.55
CA ARG A 125 -5.25 1.42 5.34
C ARG A 125 -5.81 2.01 6.63
N HIS A 126 -6.61 1.21 7.36
CA HIS A 126 -7.16 1.63 8.65
C HIS A 126 -6.06 2.03 9.64
N LEU A 127 -5.04 1.19 9.82
CA LEU A 127 -3.97 1.45 10.77
C LEU A 127 -3.14 2.67 10.37
N GLN A 128 -2.75 2.80 9.11
CA GLN A 128 -1.94 3.93 8.64
C GLN A 128 -2.68 5.27 8.73
N ALA A 129 -3.98 5.28 8.45
CA ALA A 129 -4.79 6.48 8.61
C ALA A 129 -5.03 6.81 10.11
N PHE A 130 -5.27 5.81 10.95
CA PHE A 130 -5.37 5.99 12.40
C PHE A 130 -4.07 6.54 13.00
N GLU A 131 -2.93 6.13 12.47
CA GLU A 131 -1.60 6.61 12.85
C GLU A 131 -1.20 7.93 12.18
N HIS A 132 -2.10 8.53 11.39
CA HIS A 132 -1.89 9.80 10.70
C HIS A 132 -0.63 9.84 9.82
N LEU A 133 -0.29 8.72 9.12
CA LEU A 133 0.82 8.74 8.18
C LEU A 133 0.55 9.76 7.07
N PRO A 134 1.57 10.52 6.63
CA PRO A 134 1.40 11.56 5.60
C PRO A 134 1.07 11.01 4.21
N GLY A 135 1.20 9.70 4.01
CA GLY A 135 0.89 9.01 2.77
C GLY A 135 0.80 7.51 2.98
N TYR A 136 0.09 6.81 2.10
CA TYR A 136 -0.04 5.36 2.17
C TYR A 136 1.26 4.66 1.75
N LEU A 137 1.75 3.79 2.61
CA LEU A 137 2.88 2.89 2.37
C LEU A 137 2.33 1.49 2.07
N ALA A 138 2.62 0.95 0.88
CA ALA A 138 2.24 -0.43 0.56
C ALA A 138 2.89 -1.39 1.59
N PRO A 139 2.11 -2.23 2.30
CA PRO A 139 2.65 -3.00 3.40
C PRO A 139 3.57 -4.12 2.95
N ILE A 140 4.57 -4.43 3.79
CA ILE A 140 5.34 -5.67 3.71
C ILE A 140 4.72 -6.67 4.69
N LEU A 141 4.46 -7.89 4.23
CA LEU A 141 3.99 -8.96 5.10
C LEU A 141 5.17 -9.81 5.60
N VAL A 142 5.24 -10.03 6.90
CA VAL A 142 6.24 -10.88 7.53
C VAL A 142 5.53 -11.93 8.38
N GLY A 143 5.94 -13.18 8.29
CA GLY A 143 5.42 -14.26 9.15
C GLY A 143 6.49 -15.28 9.45
N ALA A 144 6.46 -15.82 10.66
CA ALA A 144 7.34 -16.89 11.09
C ALA A 144 6.54 -18.15 11.42
N ASP A 145 7.16 -19.30 11.22
CA ASP A 145 6.65 -20.61 11.60
C ASP A 145 5.21 -20.85 11.05
N ASN A 146 4.22 -21.07 11.91
CA ASN A 146 2.84 -21.33 11.50
C ASN A 146 2.14 -20.13 10.83
N ALA A 147 2.68 -18.92 10.96
CA ALA A 147 2.16 -17.74 10.28
C ALA A 147 2.76 -17.55 8.86
N ALA A 148 3.90 -18.15 8.57
CA ALA A 148 4.58 -18.03 7.28
C ALA A 148 3.74 -18.51 6.07
N PRO A 149 2.98 -19.63 6.15
CA PRO A 149 2.09 -20.05 5.06
C PRO A 149 0.95 -19.07 4.76
N LEU A 150 0.44 -18.34 5.75
CA LEU A 150 -0.58 -17.31 5.54
C LEU A 150 -0.03 -16.13 4.75
N VAL A 151 1.20 -15.71 5.04
CA VAL A 151 1.90 -14.66 4.26
C VAL A 151 1.97 -15.08 2.79
N TYR A 152 2.50 -16.28 2.51
CA TYR A 152 2.56 -16.80 1.14
C TYR A 152 1.18 -16.84 0.48
N SER A 153 0.19 -17.42 1.16
CA SER A 153 -1.16 -17.59 0.62
C SER A 153 -1.82 -16.26 0.28
N THR A 154 -1.64 -15.25 1.15
CA THR A 154 -2.15 -13.90 0.92
C THR A 154 -1.48 -13.28 -0.31
N LEU A 155 -0.16 -13.36 -0.44
CA LEU A 155 0.56 -12.80 -1.61
C LEU A 155 0.22 -13.54 -2.90
N ALA A 156 0.03 -14.87 -2.84
CA ALA A 156 -0.33 -15.66 -4.02
C ALA A 156 -1.72 -15.35 -4.56
N GLN A 157 -2.64 -14.90 -3.70
CA GLN A 157 -3.97 -14.41 -4.10
C GLN A 157 -3.98 -12.94 -4.53
N SER A 158 -2.96 -12.15 -4.15
CA SER A 158 -2.96 -10.70 -4.31
C SER A 158 -2.77 -10.27 -5.76
N PRO A 159 -3.48 -9.24 -6.21
CA PRO A 159 -3.10 -8.52 -7.41
C PRO A 159 -1.80 -7.74 -7.21
N ALA A 160 -1.20 -7.31 -8.32
CA ALA A 160 0.00 -6.50 -8.25
C ALA A 160 -0.26 -5.15 -7.56
N GLY A 161 0.63 -4.77 -6.63
CA GLY A 161 0.57 -3.46 -5.96
C GLY A 161 -0.16 -3.43 -4.63
N SER A 162 -0.84 -4.51 -4.23
CA SER A 162 -1.46 -4.62 -2.91
C SER A 162 -0.43 -4.62 -1.78
N PHE A 163 0.69 -5.28 -2.01
CA PHE A 163 1.79 -5.39 -1.05
C PHE A 163 3.11 -5.06 -1.72
N GLN A 164 4.05 -4.50 -0.96
CA GLN A 164 5.39 -4.23 -1.46
C GLN A 164 6.21 -5.52 -1.57
N ALA A 165 6.17 -6.36 -0.55
CA ALA A 165 6.91 -7.62 -0.48
C ALA A 165 6.33 -8.56 0.59
N GLY A 166 6.88 -9.78 0.66
CA GLY A 166 6.67 -10.67 1.77
C GLY A 166 7.92 -11.46 2.16
N VAL A 167 8.07 -11.70 3.46
CA VAL A 167 9.14 -12.52 4.02
C VAL A 167 8.54 -13.59 4.93
N ALA A 168 8.86 -14.83 4.65
CA ALA A 168 8.48 -15.99 5.46
C ALA A 168 9.73 -16.58 6.14
N ILE A 169 9.68 -16.82 7.44
CA ILE A 169 10.75 -17.47 8.19
C ILE A 169 10.25 -18.85 8.62
N GLY A 170 11.00 -19.91 8.35
CA GLY A 170 10.54 -21.28 8.68
C GLY A 170 9.26 -21.66 7.96
N PHE A 171 9.15 -21.31 6.69
CA PHE A 171 7.97 -21.62 5.85
C PHE A 171 7.77 -23.13 5.70
N THR A 172 6.51 -23.57 5.78
CA THR A 172 6.09 -24.90 5.36
C THR A 172 4.97 -24.79 4.33
N PRO A 173 4.87 -25.71 3.35
CA PRO A 173 3.83 -25.64 2.32
C PRO A 173 2.47 -26.13 2.83
N ARG A 174 2.10 -25.80 4.07
CA ARG A 174 0.85 -26.20 4.73
C ARG A 174 0.18 -25.00 5.37
N LEU A 175 -1.08 -24.79 5.06
CA LEU A 175 -1.89 -23.71 5.63
C LEU A 175 -2.92 -24.32 6.59
N ALA A 176 -2.91 -23.88 7.85
CA ALA A 176 -3.84 -24.33 8.88
C ALA A 176 -5.23 -23.69 8.68
N GLN A 177 -5.97 -24.13 7.65
CA GLN A 177 -7.25 -23.54 7.26
C GLN A 177 -8.20 -24.61 6.71
N LYS A 178 -9.44 -24.63 7.20
CA LYS A 178 -10.45 -25.60 6.77
C LYS A 178 -11.07 -25.24 5.41
N THR A 179 -11.49 -24.00 5.25
CA THR A 179 -12.02 -23.50 3.98
C THR A 179 -10.86 -23.03 3.11
N PRO A 180 -10.64 -23.59 1.92
CA PRO A 180 -9.47 -23.23 1.10
C PRO A 180 -9.53 -21.78 0.64
N PRO A 181 -8.38 -21.13 0.43
CA PRO A 181 -8.31 -19.88 -0.29
C PRO A 181 -8.85 -20.00 -1.72
N CYS A 182 -9.42 -18.93 -2.27
CA CYS A 182 -9.91 -18.91 -3.64
C CYS A 182 -8.77 -19.12 -4.64
N ALA A 183 -8.99 -19.99 -5.63
CA ALA A 183 -7.99 -20.33 -6.65
C ALA A 183 -7.87 -19.23 -7.72
N ILE A 184 -7.39 -18.07 -7.32
CA ILE A 184 -7.19 -16.89 -8.16
C ILE A 184 -5.72 -16.51 -8.22
N ASN A 185 -5.33 -15.74 -9.20
CA ASN A 185 -3.95 -15.30 -9.43
C ASN A 185 -2.96 -16.48 -9.39
N ALA A 186 -1.88 -16.35 -8.63
CA ALA A 186 -0.87 -17.40 -8.49
C ALA A 186 -1.22 -18.47 -7.46
N TRP A 187 -2.32 -18.34 -6.70
CA TRP A 187 -2.63 -19.28 -5.63
C TRP A 187 -3.04 -20.66 -6.15
N ARG A 188 -2.42 -21.72 -5.60
CA ARG A 188 -2.76 -23.14 -5.85
C ARG A 188 -2.63 -23.91 -4.57
N GLY A 189 -3.51 -24.87 -4.35
CA GLY A 189 -3.50 -25.76 -3.19
C GLY A 189 -4.63 -26.77 -3.20
N GLN A 190 -4.53 -27.77 -2.34
CA GLN A 190 -5.54 -28.81 -2.16
C GLN A 190 -5.95 -28.88 -0.70
N ALA A 191 -7.24 -28.71 -0.43
CA ALA A 191 -7.78 -28.81 0.91
C ALA A 191 -7.89 -30.26 1.35
N ASP A 192 -7.53 -30.51 2.61
CA ASP A 192 -7.91 -31.69 3.37
C ASP A 192 -8.85 -31.25 4.51
N PRO A 193 -10.18 -31.32 4.29
CA PRO A 193 -11.14 -30.87 5.29
C PRO A 193 -11.14 -31.72 6.57
N ALA A 194 -10.69 -32.98 6.48
CA ALA A 194 -10.65 -33.89 7.63
C ALA A 194 -9.54 -33.49 8.60
N MET A 195 -8.40 -33.02 8.05
CA MET A 195 -7.28 -32.54 8.83
C MET A 195 -7.38 -31.05 9.13
N GLY A 196 -8.27 -30.30 8.47
CA GLY A 196 -8.39 -28.85 8.62
C GLY A 196 -7.18 -28.09 8.07
N ILE A 197 -6.53 -28.63 7.06
CA ILE A 197 -5.35 -28.06 6.42
C ILE A 197 -5.55 -27.90 4.90
N VAL A 198 -4.72 -27.05 4.31
CA VAL A 198 -4.56 -26.96 2.86
C VAL A 198 -3.10 -27.21 2.52
N GLU A 199 -2.83 -28.22 1.72
CA GLU A 199 -1.53 -28.46 1.14
C GLU A 199 -1.32 -27.49 -0.02
N LEU A 200 -0.30 -26.60 0.11
CA LEU A 200 0.01 -25.60 -0.91
C LEU A 200 0.74 -26.26 -2.09
N GLN A 201 0.44 -25.79 -3.27
CA GLN A 201 1.09 -26.24 -4.51
C GLN A 201 1.83 -25.08 -5.18
N PRO A 202 3.03 -25.30 -5.72
CA PRO A 202 3.75 -24.25 -6.44
C PRO A 202 2.93 -23.78 -7.65
N PRO A 203 2.81 -22.46 -7.88
CA PRO A 203 2.06 -21.94 -8.99
C PRO A 203 2.84 -22.06 -10.32
N PRO A 204 2.15 -22.09 -11.47
CA PRO A 204 2.80 -22.08 -12.77
C PRO A 204 3.35 -20.70 -13.17
N MET A 205 3.01 -19.65 -12.42
CA MET A 205 3.38 -18.26 -12.70
C MET A 205 4.02 -17.61 -11.47
N ALA A 206 4.76 -16.51 -11.69
CA ALA A 206 5.32 -15.73 -10.61
C ALA A 206 4.20 -15.08 -9.78
N LEU A 207 4.44 -14.89 -8.48
CA LEU A 207 3.62 -14.01 -7.67
C LEU A 207 3.73 -12.57 -8.20
N ALA A 208 2.64 -11.82 -8.11
CA ALA A 208 2.65 -10.41 -8.47
C ALA A 208 3.51 -9.55 -7.52
N THR A 209 3.73 -10.04 -6.30
CA THR A 209 4.52 -9.39 -5.24
C THR A 209 5.79 -10.20 -4.97
N PRO A 210 6.98 -9.58 -4.82
CA PRO A 210 8.20 -10.25 -4.42
C PRO A 210 8.03 -11.02 -3.11
N TRP A 211 8.53 -12.24 -3.05
CA TRP A 211 8.47 -13.09 -1.87
C TRP A 211 9.75 -13.87 -1.66
N ALA A 212 10.20 -13.92 -0.40
CA ALA A 212 11.35 -14.69 0.02
C ALA A 212 11.04 -15.56 1.24
N ALA A 213 11.61 -16.76 1.27
CA ALA A 213 11.56 -17.65 2.41
C ALA A 213 12.95 -17.84 3.01
N VAL A 214 13.10 -17.46 4.27
CA VAL A 214 14.32 -17.64 5.06
C VAL A 214 14.27 -19.02 5.71
N GLN A 215 15.31 -19.80 5.49
CA GLN A 215 15.44 -21.12 6.11
C GLN A 215 15.43 -21.02 7.65
N ASP A 216 14.76 -21.98 8.26
CA ASP A 216 14.83 -22.23 9.69
C ASP A 216 14.84 -23.74 9.93
N ASP A 217 15.79 -24.23 10.69
CA ASP A 217 15.95 -25.67 10.94
C ASP A 217 15.19 -26.17 12.18
N THR A 218 14.46 -25.29 12.86
CA THR A 218 13.69 -25.68 14.06
C THR A 218 12.57 -26.66 13.75
N GLN A 219 12.13 -26.74 12.47
CA GLN A 219 11.08 -27.65 12.01
C GLN A 219 11.60 -29.02 11.55
N GLY A 220 12.91 -29.24 11.60
CA GLY A 220 13.56 -30.47 11.19
C GLY A 220 13.90 -30.55 9.69
N PRO A 221 14.74 -31.52 9.30
CA PRO A 221 15.34 -31.58 7.96
C PRO A 221 14.29 -31.84 6.85
N ASP A 222 13.33 -32.71 7.09
CA ASP A 222 12.31 -33.08 6.08
C ASP A 222 11.40 -31.89 5.74
N ALA A 223 10.96 -31.14 6.76
CA ALA A 223 10.14 -29.94 6.55
C ALA A 223 10.94 -28.82 5.85
N THR A 224 12.21 -28.66 6.20
CA THR A 224 13.11 -27.71 5.54
C THR A 224 13.33 -28.05 4.06
N GLU A 225 13.54 -29.33 3.73
CA GLU A 225 13.69 -29.77 2.34
C GLU A 225 12.40 -29.61 1.54
N ALA A 226 11.24 -29.97 2.12
CA ALA A 226 9.95 -29.75 1.48
C ALA A 226 9.67 -28.27 1.19
N ALA A 227 10.01 -27.38 2.13
CA ALA A 227 9.91 -25.94 1.96
C ALA A 227 10.85 -25.43 0.85
N ARG A 228 12.11 -25.86 0.85
CA ARG A 228 13.08 -25.51 -0.18
C ARG A 228 12.61 -25.95 -1.56
N ALA A 229 12.20 -27.20 -1.69
CA ALA A 229 11.69 -27.75 -2.96
C ALA A 229 10.45 -27.04 -3.47
N PHE A 230 9.56 -26.59 -2.56
CA PHE A 230 8.41 -25.77 -2.89
C PHE A 230 8.85 -24.40 -3.42
N VAL A 231 9.67 -23.66 -2.66
CA VAL A 231 10.09 -22.28 -3.00
C VAL A 231 10.83 -22.23 -4.34
N GLN A 232 11.71 -23.21 -4.60
CA GLN A 232 12.45 -23.30 -5.85
C GLN A 232 11.54 -23.50 -7.10
N ARG A 233 10.32 -23.98 -6.90
CA ARG A 233 9.31 -24.13 -7.98
C ARG A 233 8.40 -22.93 -8.11
N VAL A 234 8.45 -21.96 -7.20
CA VAL A 234 7.70 -20.69 -7.33
C VAL A 234 8.55 -19.70 -8.15
N PRO A 235 8.12 -19.32 -9.36
CA PRO A 235 8.92 -18.42 -10.19
C PRO A 235 9.20 -17.09 -9.50
N ARG A 236 10.47 -16.64 -9.53
CA ARG A 236 11.00 -15.42 -8.89
C ARG A 236 10.96 -15.39 -7.36
N ALA A 237 10.57 -16.48 -6.69
CA ALA A 237 10.71 -16.57 -5.24
C ALA A 237 12.17 -16.80 -4.87
N GLU A 238 12.56 -16.33 -3.67
CA GLU A 238 13.93 -16.50 -3.18
C GLU A 238 13.94 -17.45 -1.98
N TRP A 239 14.77 -18.49 -2.05
CA TRP A 239 15.12 -19.32 -0.92
C TRP A 239 16.43 -18.83 -0.30
N ILE A 240 16.38 -18.36 0.95
CA ILE A 240 17.54 -17.86 1.68
C ILE A 240 18.05 -18.97 2.61
N ALA A 241 19.04 -19.71 2.13
CA ALA A 241 19.69 -20.77 2.89
C ALA A 241 20.62 -20.17 3.96
N LEU A 242 20.67 -20.81 5.12
CA LEU A 242 21.68 -20.54 6.14
C LEU A 242 22.93 -21.38 5.89
N VAL A 243 24.11 -20.76 5.97
CA VAL A 243 25.40 -21.42 5.75
C VAL A 243 26.14 -21.55 7.08
N GLY A 244 26.70 -22.72 7.37
CA GLY A 244 27.46 -22.99 8.56
C GLY A 244 26.65 -23.43 9.78
N GLU A 245 27.19 -23.31 10.99
CA GLU A 245 26.43 -23.47 12.24
C GLU A 245 25.30 -22.45 12.29
N ARG A 246 24.12 -22.89 12.70
CA ARG A 246 22.84 -22.15 12.47
C ARG A 246 22.19 -21.73 13.79
N PRO A 247 22.79 -20.83 14.58
CA PRO A 247 22.13 -20.26 15.74
C PRO A 247 20.97 -19.36 15.28
N ALA A 248 19.98 -19.17 16.16
CA ALA A 248 18.85 -18.25 15.90
C ALA A 248 19.29 -16.84 15.42
N ALA A 249 20.47 -16.40 15.84
CA ALA A 249 21.08 -15.15 15.36
C ALA A 249 21.35 -15.15 13.85
N ALA A 250 21.73 -16.28 13.26
CA ALA A 250 21.96 -16.38 11.81
C ALA A 250 20.66 -16.26 11.01
N THR A 251 19.56 -16.85 11.50
CA THR A 251 18.23 -16.71 10.91
C THR A 251 17.77 -15.25 10.94
N MET A 252 17.95 -14.57 12.08
CA MET A 252 17.59 -13.15 12.21
C MET A 252 18.44 -12.24 11.32
N ALA A 253 19.74 -12.47 11.22
CA ALA A 253 20.60 -11.72 10.32
C ALA A 253 20.24 -11.95 8.83
N ALA A 254 19.85 -13.18 8.47
CA ALA A 254 19.35 -13.49 7.13
C ALA A 254 18.01 -12.81 6.85
N PHE A 255 17.08 -12.82 7.81
CA PHE A 255 15.83 -12.08 7.75
C PHE A 255 16.07 -10.59 7.51
N GLU A 256 16.89 -9.94 8.34
CA GLU A 256 17.18 -8.51 8.27
C GLU A 256 17.74 -8.11 6.89
N ARG A 257 18.73 -8.85 6.38
CA ARG A 257 19.27 -8.60 5.02
C ARG A 257 18.23 -8.76 3.94
N THR A 258 17.37 -9.80 4.04
CA THR A 258 16.31 -10.08 3.08
C THR A 258 15.25 -8.99 3.11
N TYR A 259 14.81 -8.62 4.31
CA TYR A 259 13.86 -7.53 4.51
C TYR A 259 14.39 -6.22 3.90
N ARG A 260 15.60 -5.78 4.25
CA ARG A 260 16.21 -4.55 3.70
C ARG A 260 16.29 -4.55 2.18
N LYS A 261 16.65 -5.69 1.57
CA LYS A 261 16.66 -5.85 0.12
C LYS A 261 15.27 -5.62 -0.49
N LEU A 262 14.22 -6.19 0.11
CA LEU A 262 12.86 -6.11 -0.38
C LEU A 262 12.15 -4.79 0.01
N ALA A 263 12.53 -4.18 1.12
CA ALA A 263 12.04 -2.89 1.58
C ALA A 263 12.61 -1.72 0.79
N THR A 264 13.76 -1.90 0.13
CA THR A 264 14.27 -0.88 -0.80
C THR A 264 13.18 -0.58 -1.82
N PRO A 265 12.73 0.69 -1.96
CA PRO A 265 11.72 1.03 -2.93
C PRO A 265 12.19 0.52 -4.29
N GLN A 266 11.57 -0.52 -4.80
CA GLN A 266 11.76 -0.87 -6.20
C GLN A 266 11.33 0.38 -6.92
N VAL A 267 12.24 0.94 -7.76
CA VAL A 267 11.95 2.10 -8.59
C VAL A 267 10.68 1.77 -9.35
N ALA A 268 9.58 2.03 -8.66
CA ALA A 268 8.26 1.83 -9.21
C ALA A 268 8.15 2.81 -10.34
N LEU A 269 7.76 2.29 -11.49
CA LEU A 269 7.15 3.06 -12.56
C LEU A 269 7.50 4.55 -12.46
N GLY A 270 8.51 5.00 -13.17
CA GLY A 270 9.20 6.28 -13.19
C GLY A 270 8.72 7.35 -12.19
N ALA A 271 9.64 7.91 -11.42
CA ALA A 271 9.30 9.04 -10.56
C ALA A 271 8.43 10.04 -11.36
N PRO A 272 7.36 10.62 -10.74
CA PRO A 272 6.55 11.60 -11.44
C PRO A 272 7.44 12.67 -12.05
N PRO A 273 7.12 13.14 -13.26
CA PRO A 273 7.90 14.19 -13.89
C PRO A 273 8.07 15.38 -12.94
N GLN A 274 9.23 16.02 -12.94
CA GLN A 274 9.54 17.08 -11.97
C GLN A 274 8.44 18.16 -11.88
N GLN A 275 7.73 18.44 -12.99
CA GLN A 275 6.61 19.40 -13.04
C GLN A 275 5.32 18.87 -12.40
N LEU A 276 5.20 17.58 -12.13
CA LEU A 276 4.08 16.91 -11.46
C LEU A 276 4.56 16.10 -10.26
N ALA A 277 5.75 16.44 -9.70
CA ALA A 277 6.36 15.67 -8.59
C ALA A 277 5.52 15.70 -7.29
N ASP A 278 4.65 16.69 -7.17
CA ASP A 278 3.68 16.84 -6.09
C ASP A 278 2.42 15.98 -6.28
N LEU A 279 2.24 15.35 -7.45
CA LEU A 279 1.07 14.55 -7.77
C LEU A 279 1.43 13.04 -7.84
N PRO A 280 0.55 12.16 -7.38
CA PRO A 280 0.81 10.72 -7.37
C PRO A 280 0.52 10.10 -8.74
N ILE A 281 1.35 10.42 -9.72
CA ILE A 281 1.21 9.97 -11.11
C ILE A 281 2.00 8.68 -11.36
N VAL A 282 1.40 7.80 -12.13
CA VAL A 282 1.99 6.57 -12.66
C VAL A 282 1.97 6.62 -14.18
N GLU A 283 3.12 6.65 -14.84
CA GLU A 283 3.21 6.62 -16.30
C GLU A 283 3.14 5.19 -16.84
N VAL A 284 2.28 4.95 -17.84
CA VAL A 284 2.29 3.76 -18.69
C VAL A 284 2.53 4.22 -20.12
N PRO A 285 3.81 4.42 -20.48
CA PRO A 285 4.16 4.98 -21.79
C PRO A 285 4.04 3.94 -22.91
N VAL A 286 3.90 4.41 -24.16
CA VAL A 286 3.98 3.59 -25.36
C VAL A 286 4.91 4.24 -26.37
N ALA A 287 5.57 3.42 -27.21
CA ALA A 287 6.41 3.92 -28.30
C ALA A 287 5.59 4.31 -29.55
N ALA A 288 4.36 3.82 -29.67
CA ALA A 288 3.52 4.09 -30.82
C ALA A 288 3.09 5.55 -30.91
N THR A 289 3.04 6.11 -32.11
CA THR A 289 2.46 7.43 -32.38
C THR A 289 0.94 7.36 -32.38
N GLY A 290 0.27 8.46 -32.06
CA GLY A 290 -1.19 8.49 -32.05
C GLY A 290 -1.73 9.85 -31.61
N ARG A 291 -3.05 10.00 -31.62
CA ARG A 291 -3.70 11.26 -31.25
C ARG A 291 -4.21 11.26 -29.81
N ARG A 292 -4.45 10.07 -29.23
CA ARG A 292 -5.15 9.87 -27.95
C ARG A 292 -4.20 9.43 -26.84
N PHE A 293 -4.50 9.86 -25.64
CA PHE A 293 -3.95 9.33 -24.39
C PHE A 293 -5.06 9.24 -23.33
N VAL A 294 -4.81 8.49 -22.28
CA VAL A 294 -5.75 8.31 -21.17
C VAL A 294 -5.18 8.99 -19.93
N VAL A 295 -6.04 9.68 -19.17
CA VAL A 295 -5.82 9.97 -17.75
C VAL A 295 -6.78 9.08 -16.97
N LEU A 296 -6.24 8.14 -16.19
CA LEU A 296 -7.01 7.15 -15.44
C LEU A 296 -6.91 7.43 -13.94
N LEU A 297 -8.01 7.89 -13.34
CA LEU A 297 -8.15 8.07 -11.90
C LEU A 297 -8.52 6.73 -11.27
N SER A 298 -7.68 6.23 -10.39
CA SER A 298 -7.87 4.93 -9.73
C SER A 298 -9.03 4.93 -8.72
N GLY A 299 -9.41 3.75 -8.27
CA GLY A 299 -10.29 3.61 -7.12
C GLY A 299 -9.61 4.02 -5.80
N ASP A 300 -10.36 3.89 -4.70
CA ASP A 300 -9.89 4.14 -3.32
C ASP A 300 -8.79 3.17 -2.87
N GLY A 301 -8.60 2.07 -3.62
CA GLY A 301 -7.47 1.15 -3.50
C GLY A 301 -6.15 1.70 -3.99
N GLY A 302 -6.11 2.87 -4.61
CA GLY A 302 -4.93 3.43 -5.27
C GLY A 302 -4.62 2.72 -6.60
N TRP A 303 -3.45 3.01 -7.15
CA TRP A 303 -3.02 2.43 -8.43
C TRP A 303 -2.68 0.94 -8.30
N ALA A 304 -3.70 0.09 -8.26
CA ALA A 304 -3.59 -1.35 -8.03
C ALA A 304 -4.58 -2.14 -8.91
N GLY A 305 -4.55 -3.45 -8.86
CA GLY A 305 -5.54 -4.35 -9.44
C GLY A 305 -6.03 -3.94 -10.84
N ILE A 306 -7.30 -3.55 -10.93
CA ILE A 306 -7.98 -3.15 -12.15
C ILE A 306 -7.29 -1.95 -12.84
N ASP A 307 -6.82 -0.96 -12.08
CA ASP A 307 -6.19 0.25 -12.63
C ASP A 307 -4.93 -0.08 -13.43
N LYS A 308 -4.08 -0.95 -12.90
CA LYS A 308 -2.88 -1.46 -13.60
C LYS A 308 -3.24 -2.28 -14.81
N SER A 309 -4.25 -3.15 -14.69
CA SER A 309 -4.69 -4.00 -15.80
C SER A 309 -5.26 -3.17 -16.94
N LEU A 310 -6.12 -2.19 -16.64
CA LEU A 310 -6.64 -1.23 -17.63
C LEU A 310 -5.51 -0.39 -18.24
N GLY A 311 -4.58 0.13 -17.42
CA GLY A 311 -3.42 0.87 -17.92
C GLY A 311 -2.60 0.06 -18.91
N THR A 312 -2.35 -1.22 -18.62
CA THR A 312 -1.66 -2.16 -19.51
C THR A 312 -2.46 -2.44 -20.78
N ALA A 313 -3.78 -2.65 -20.64
CA ALA A 313 -4.67 -2.91 -21.78
C ALA A 313 -4.73 -1.72 -22.76
N PHE A 314 -4.83 -0.49 -22.27
CA PHE A 314 -4.74 0.71 -23.12
C PHE A 314 -3.38 0.83 -23.80
N ALA A 315 -2.29 0.58 -23.08
CA ALA A 315 -0.94 0.62 -23.64
C ALA A 315 -0.74 -0.42 -24.75
N ALA A 316 -1.32 -1.62 -24.60
CA ALA A 316 -1.32 -2.66 -25.64
C ALA A 316 -2.03 -2.22 -26.93
N GLN A 317 -3.00 -1.30 -26.82
CA GLN A 317 -3.67 -0.66 -27.98
C GLN A 317 -2.93 0.60 -28.49
N GLY A 318 -1.70 0.84 -28.03
CA GLY A 318 -0.89 1.99 -28.45
C GLY A 318 -1.36 3.34 -27.85
N VAL A 319 -2.16 3.30 -26.78
CA VAL A 319 -2.65 4.48 -26.08
C VAL A 319 -1.96 4.62 -24.71
N PRO A 320 -1.07 5.61 -24.52
CA PRO A 320 -0.38 5.79 -23.25
C PRO A 320 -1.33 6.27 -22.15
N VAL A 321 -1.00 5.92 -20.91
CA VAL A 321 -1.84 6.23 -19.74
C VAL A 321 -1.03 7.04 -18.71
N ALA A 322 -1.59 8.16 -18.28
CA ALA A 322 -1.22 8.83 -17.05
C ALA A 322 -2.17 8.35 -15.94
N GLY A 323 -1.70 7.40 -15.15
CA GLY A 323 -2.43 6.89 -14.00
C GLY A 323 -2.34 7.88 -12.85
N PHE A 324 -3.49 8.13 -12.20
CA PHE A 324 -3.61 9.00 -11.05
C PHE A 324 -4.04 8.17 -9.84
N ASP A 325 -3.14 8.06 -8.85
CA ASP A 325 -3.38 7.25 -7.64
C ASP A 325 -4.30 8.02 -6.68
N SER A 326 -5.59 7.73 -6.73
CA SER A 326 -6.61 8.40 -5.93
C SER A 326 -6.40 8.22 -4.43
N LEU A 327 -5.97 7.03 -3.97
CA LEU A 327 -5.71 6.78 -2.55
C LEU A 327 -4.65 7.75 -2.01
N ARG A 328 -3.56 7.91 -2.73
CA ARG A 328 -2.46 8.81 -2.32
C ARG A 328 -2.87 10.28 -2.40
N TYR A 329 -3.67 10.64 -3.40
CA TYR A 329 -4.12 12.02 -3.58
C TYR A 329 -5.14 12.44 -2.51
N PHE A 330 -6.14 11.61 -2.25
CA PHE A 330 -7.20 11.87 -1.28
C PHE A 330 -6.84 11.41 0.14
N TRP A 331 -5.60 11.02 0.39
CA TRP A 331 -5.13 10.72 1.74
C TRP A 331 -5.33 11.89 2.72
N GLY A 332 -5.25 13.12 2.24
CA GLY A 332 -5.71 14.33 2.90
C GLY A 332 -6.91 14.93 2.18
N ALA A 333 -7.68 15.75 2.88
CA ALA A 333 -8.85 16.44 2.32
C ALA A 333 -8.48 17.27 1.09
N ARG A 334 -9.30 17.15 0.04
CA ARG A 334 -9.19 17.91 -1.22
C ARG A 334 -10.51 18.55 -1.57
N THR A 335 -10.47 19.50 -2.49
CA THR A 335 -11.68 20.12 -3.07
C THR A 335 -11.86 19.72 -4.53
N PRO A 336 -13.08 19.78 -5.08
CA PRO A 336 -13.31 19.63 -6.52
C PRO A 336 -12.48 20.59 -7.38
N GLU A 337 -12.25 21.80 -6.89
CA GLU A 337 -11.49 22.84 -7.55
C GLU A 337 -10.00 22.50 -7.62
N GLU A 338 -9.42 21.99 -6.54
CA GLU A 338 -8.03 21.51 -6.50
C GLU A 338 -7.85 20.32 -7.45
N LEU A 339 -8.75 19.33 -7.41
CA LEU A 339 -8.70 18.20 -8.34
C LEU A 339 -8.80 18.65 -9.80
N ALA A 340 -9.66 19.59 -10.12
CA ALA A 340 -9.79 20.12 -11.47
C ALA A 340 -8.52 20.85 -11.93
N ALA A 341 -7.89 21.64 -11.06
CA ALA A 341 -6.65 22.34 -11.35
C ALA A 341 -5.49 21.34 -11.59
N ASP A 342 -5.40 20.30 -10.77
CA ASP A 342 -4.38 19.27 -10.92
C ASP A 342 -4.62 18.39 -12.16
N LEU A 343 -5.88 18.06 -12.45
CA LEU A 343 -6.24 17.35 -13.68
C LEU A 343 -5.90 18.18 -14.94
N ASP A 344 -6.12 19.49 -14.93
CA ASP A 344 -5.70 20.39 -15.99
C ASP A 344 -4.18 20.38 -16.19
N ARG A 345 -3.39 20.42 -15.10
CA ARG A 345 -1.93 20.31 -15.16
C ARG A 345 -1.49 18.99 -15.80
N ILE A 346 -2.09 17.88 -15.39
CA ILE A 346 -1.81 16.53 -15.91
C ILE A 346 -2.11 16.46 -17.41
N VAL A 347 -3.31 16.88 -17.81
CA VAL A 347 -3.72 16.84 -19.22
C VAL A 347 -2.78 17.67 -20.10
N ARG A 348 -2.49 18.90 -19.70
CA ARG A 348 -1.58 19.78 -20.48
C ARG A 348 -0.16 19.23 -20.57
N TYR A 349 0.36 18.70 -19.46
CA TYR A 349 1.69 18.12 -19.42
C TYR A 349 1.81 16.92 -20.39
N TYR A 350 0.89 15.95 -20.30
CA TYR A 350 0.96 14.74 -21.12
C TYR A 350 0.57 14.98 -22.57
N ALA A 351 -0.32 15.92 -22.85
CA ALA A 351 -0.59 16.35 -24.22
C ALA A 351 0.68 16.85 -24.94
N ALA A 352 1.48 17.66 -24.23
CA ALA A 352 2.75 18.16 -24.76
C ALA A 352 3.83 17.05 -24.83
N ARG A 353 4.02 16.30 -23.73
CA ARG A 353 5.06 15.26 -23.60
C ARG A 353 4.92 14.14 -24.62
N TRP A 354 3.69 13.66 -24.85
CA TRP A 354 3.41 12.58 -25.79
C TRP A 354 3.00 13.09 -27.17
N ASN A 355 2.94 14.39 -27.39
CA ASN A 355 2.46 15.03 -28.61
C ASN A 355 1.09 14.50 -29.06
N ARG A 356 0.14 14.42 -28.11
CA ARG A 356 -1.22 13.91 -28.31
C ARG A 356 -2.25 14.93 -27.88
N ARG A 357 -3.27 15.14 -28.70
CA ARG A 357 -4.20 16.27 -28.53
C ARG A 357 -5.58 15.86 -28.00
N GLU A 358 -5.86 14.56 -27.94
CA GLU A 358 -7.15 14.03 -27.53
C GLU A 358 -6.97 13.22 -26.24
N VAL A 359 -7.66 13.62 -25.19
CA VAL A 359 -7.62 12.91 -23.90
C VAL A 359 -8.92 12.15 -23.65
N LEU A 360 -8.80 10.95 -23.12
CA LEU A 360 -9.90 10.19 -22.54
C LEU A 360 -9.70 10.26 -21.01
N LEU A 361 -10.70 10.80 -20.32
CA LEU A 361 -10.72 10.80 -18.85
C LEU A 361 -11.46 9.55 -18.40
N VAL A 362 -10.80 8.70 -17.67
CA VAL A 362 -11.36 7.45 -17.14
C VAL A 362 -11.27 7.48 -15.63
N GLY A 363 -12.35 7.23 -14.93
CA GLY A 363 -12.36 7.07 -13.49
C GLY A 363 -12.90 5.70 -13.12
N TYR A 364 -12.29 5.03 -12.15
CA TYR A 364 -12.78 3.78 -11.59
C TYR A 364 -13.14 3.98 -10.12
N SER A 365 -14.32 3.50 -9.71
CA SER A 365 -14.79 3.55 -8.31
C SER A 365 -14.71 4.98 -7.78
N GLN A 366 -13.92 5.28 -6.73
CA GLN A 366 -13.70 6.65 -6.24
C GLN A 366 -13.27 7.62 -7.36
N GLY A 367 -12.42 7.17 -8.29
CA GLY A 367 -12.05 7.98 -9.45
C GLY A 367 -13.24 8.33 -10.34
N ALA A 368 -14.21 7.41 -10.49
CA ALA A 368 -15.45 7.65 -11.21
C ALA A 368 -16.40 8.60 -10.46
N ASP A 369 -16.39 8.52 -9.12
CA ASP A 369 -17.21 9.36 -8.26
C ASP A 369 -16.80 10.84 -8.33
N VAL A 370 -15.50 11.12 -8.32
CA VAL A 370 -14.96 12.49 -8.28
C VAL A 370 -14.80 13.12 -9.65
N LEU A 371 -14.72 12.32 -10.72
CA LEU A 371 -14.44 12.79 -12.08
C LEU A 371 -15.49 13.77 -12.62
N PRO A 372 -16.81 13.61 -12.44
CA PRO A 372 -17.81 14.60 -12.87
C PRO A 372 -17.58 15.98 -12.25
N PHE A 373 -17.20 16.04 -10.98
CA PHE A 373 -16.91 17.31 -10.29
C PHE A 373 -15.70 18.01 -10.90
N ALA A 374 -14.60 17.26 -11.13
CA ALA A 374 -13.41 17.81 -11.73
C ALA A 374 -13.63 18.26 -13.18
N PHE A 375 -14.26 17.41 -14.01
CA PHE A 375 -14.51 17.71 -15.42
C PHE A 375 -15.33 19.00 -15.61
N ASN A 376 -16.38 19.20 -14.82
CA ASN A 376 -17.22 20.40 -14.92
C ASN A 376 -16.47 21.69 -14.57
N ARG A 377 -15.37 21.59 -13.83
CA ARG A 377 -14.53 22.71 -13.38
C ARG A 377 -13.26 22.88 -14.22
N LEU A 378 -13.00 22.01 -15.20
CA LEU A 378 -11.84 22.16 -16.09
C LEU A 378 -11.93 23.46 -16.88
N PRO A 379 -10.79 24.13 -17.13
CA PRO A 379 -10.71 25.23 -18.09
C PRO A 379 -11.27 24.82 -19.46
N ALA A 380 -11.91 25.76 -20.16
CA ALA A 380 -12.56 25.49 -21.44
C ALA A 380 -11.62 24.85 -22.48
N ALA A 381 -10.38 25.30 -22.53
CA ALA A 381 -9.36 24.76 -23.45
C ALA A 381 -9.04 23.28 -23.18
N THR A 382 -8.87 22.91 -21.92
CA THR A 382 -8.61 21.50 -21.51
C THR A 382 -9.84 20.66 -21.72
N ARG A 383 -11.03 21.15 -21.34
CA ARG A 383 -12.28 20.44 -21.55
C ARG A 383 -12.55 20.16 -23.04
N ALA A 384 -12.19 21.09 -23.93
CA ALA A 384 -12.31 20.89 -25.39
C ALA A 384 -11.40 19.79 -25.95
N SER A 385 -10.32 19.43 -25.27
CA SER A 385 -9.44 18.31 -25.63
C SER A 385 -9.99 16.94 -25.20
N VAL A 386 -10.94 16.90 -24.26
CA VAL A 386 -11.56 15.67 -23.75
C VAL A 386 -12.53 15.11 -24.77
N ARG A 387 -12.25 13.89 -25.23
CA ARG A 387 -13.11 13.17 -26.18
C ARG A 387 -14.09 12.23 -25.50
N LEU A 388 -13.74 11.73 -24.33
CA LEU A 388 -14.60 10.84 -23.56
C LEU A 388 -14.36 11.04 -22.07
N VAL A 389 -15.42 11.00 -21.31
CA VAL A 389 -15.45 10.79 -19.85
C VAL A 389 -16.03 9.40 -19.62
N ALA A 390 -15.25 8.47 -19.14
CA ALA A 390 -15.69 7.11 -18.80
C ALA A 390 -15.74 6.95 -17.27
N LEU A 391 -16.92 6.64 -16.76
CA LEU A 391 -17.19 6.40 -15.35
C LEU A 391 -17.38 4.90 -15.15
N LEU A 392 -16.49 4.24 -14.42
CA LEU A 392 -16.47 2.80 -14.19
C LEU A 392 -16.89 2.50 -12.75
N GLY A 393 -18.09 1.96 -12.56
CA GLY A 393 -18.66 1.65 -11.25
C GLY A 393 -18.82 2.87 -10.33
N PRO A 394 -19.39 4.00 -10.80
CA PRO A 394 -19.64 5.12 -9.92
C PRO A 394 -20.73 4.78 -8.90
N GLY A 395 -20.51 5.19 -7.65
CA GLY A 395 -21.49 5.13 -6.58
C GLY A 395 -22.48 6.29 -6.63
N GLN A 396 -23.19 6.53 -5.51
CA GLN A 396 -24.17 7.62 -5.37
C GLN A 396 -23.56 8.91 -4.85
N LYS A 397 -22.45 8.81 -4.11
CA LYS A 397 -21.82 9.94 -3.43
C LYS A 397 -20.29 9.88 -3.57
N ALA A 398 -19.69 11.04 -3.82
CA ALA A 398 -18.25 11.22 -3.88
C ALA A 398 -17.65 11.61 -2.53
N SER A 399 -16.47 11.10 -2.22
CA SER A 399 -15.62 11.57 -1.13
C SER A 399 -14.33 12.18 -1.71
N PHE A 400 -13.96 13.35 -1.18
CA PHE A 400 -12.73 14.06 -1.52
C PHE A 400 -11.68 13.95 -0.41
N GLU A 401 -11.85 12.99 0.48
CA GLU A 401 -10.94 12.64 1.54
C GLU A 401 -11.05 11.14 1.83
N PHE A 402 -9.95 10.51 2.19
CA PHE A 402 -9.97 9.11 2.63
C PHE A 402 -10.52 9.03 4.06
N HIS A 403 -11.73 8.48 4.19
CA HIS A 403 -12.34 8.23 5.49
C HIS A 403 -12.41 6.74 5.79
N LEU A 404 -11.94 6.35 6.96
CA LEU A 404 -12.03 4.96 7.45
C LEU A 404 -13.47 4.44 7.53
N THR A 405 -14.44 5.34 7.73
CA THR A 405 -15.87 5.02 7.83
C THR A 405 -16.53 4.72 6.49
N ASN A 406 -15.91 5.08 5.36
CA ASN A 406 -16.46 4.84 4.03
C ASN A 406 -16.58 3.36 3.66
N TRP A 407 -15.98 2.49 4.47
CA TRP A 407 -16.02 1.03 4.30
C TRP A 407 -17.17 0.34 5.05
N ILE A 408 -17.91 1.07 5.88
CA ILE A 408 -19.00 0.50 6.73
C ILE A 408 -20.37 1.12 6.37
N GLY A 409 -20.42 2.10 5.45
CA GLY A 409 -21.65 2.81 5.06
C GLY A 409 -21.54 3.44 3.69
N PRO A 410 -22.56 4.18 3.23
CA PRO A 410 -22.47 4.87 1.96
C PRO A 410 -21.29 5.85 2.00
N SER A 411 -20.30 5.58 1.13
CA SER A 411 -19.10 6.38 1.01
C SER A 411 -19.43 7.77 0.45
N GLY A 412 -18.82 8.81 1.05
CA GLY A 412 -18.90 10.17 0.57
C GLY A 412 -20.05 11.01 1.16
N ASP A 413 -19.85 12.33 1.06
CA ASP A 413 -20.79 13.35 1.54
C ASP A 413 -21.46 14.13 0.40
N ARG A 414 -20.92 14.07 -0.85
CA ARG A 414 -21.36 14.86 -1.99
C ARG A 414 -22.12 14.03 -3.02
N PRO A 415 -23.41 14.27 -3.24
CA PRO A 415 -24.17 13.57 -4.29
C PRO A 415 -23.54 13.78 -5.67
N ILE A 416 -23.34 12.68 -6.43
CA ILE A 416 -22.70 12.73 -7.76
C ILE A 416 -23.69 13.15 -8.83
N ALA A 417 -24.96 12.76 -8.71
CA ALA A 417 -25.98 13.01 -9.71
C ALA A 417 -26.07 14.48 -10.19
N PRO A 418 -26.02 15.52 -9.32
CA PRO A 418 -26.06 16.91 -9.76
C PRO A 418 -24.90 17.32 -10.67
N GLU A 419 -23.72 16.69 -10.52
CA GLU A 419 -22.58 16.92 -11.39
C GLU A 419 -22.65 16.06 -12.65
N ALA A 420 -23.09 14.81 -12.55
CA ALA A 420 -23.25 13.90 -13.69
C ALA A 420 -24.31 14.40 -14.69
N LEU A 421 -25.38 15.05 -14.22
CA LEU A 421 -26.40 15.64 -15.05
C LEU A 421 -25.93 16.86 -15.88
N LYS A 422 -24.73 17.39 -15.63
CA LYS A 422 -24.11 18.43 -16.46
C LYS A 422 -23.27 17.84 -17.61
N LEU A 423 -23.08 16.53 -17.64
CA LEU A 423 -22.34 15.82 -18.69
C LEU A 423 -23.23 15.63 -19.93
N SER A 424 -22.60 15.27 -21.05
CA SER A 424 -23.29 15.01 -22.33
C SER A 424 -23.08 13.56 -22.75
N ALA A 425 -24.16 12.89 -23.12
CA ALA A 425 -24.13 11.51 -23.61
C ALA A 425 -23.25 11.33 -24.85
N ALA A 426 -23.00 12.37 -25.64
CA ALA A 426 -22.14 12.33 -26.80
C ALA A 426 -20.66 12.05 -26.43
N SER A 427 -20.27 12.32 -25.20
CA SER A 427 -18.90 12.15 -24.70
C SER A 427 -18.82 11.53 -23.30
N THR A 428 -19.88 10.87 -22.84
CA THR A 428 -19.91 10.25 -21.52
C THR A 428 -20.37 8.79 -21.61
N LEU A 429 -19.53 7.89 -21.10
CA LEU A 429 -19.80 6.46 -20.97
C LEU A 429 -19.85 6.11 -19.48
N CYS A 430 -20.94 5.47 -19.03
CA CYS A 430 -21.11 5.02 -17.65
C CYS A 430 -21.22 3.49 -17.64
N ILE A 431 -20.18 2.82 -17.14
CA ILE A 431 -20.09 1.36 -17.09
C ILE A 431 -20.32 0.86 -15.68
N TYR A 432 -21.13 -0.17 -15.51
CA TYR A 432 -21.41 -0.77 -14.21
C TYR A 432 -21.57 -2.29 -14.30
N GLY A 433 -21.25 -2.99 -13.22
CA GLY A 433 -21.52 -4.41 -13.10
C GLY A 433 -23.00 -4.68 -12.85
N GLN A 434 -23.59 -5.67 -13.51
CA GLN A 434 -25.03 -6.01 -13.36
C GLN A 434 -25.41 -6.42 -11.94
N GLU A 435 -24.43 -6.85 -11.14
CA GLU A 435 -24.63 -7.26 -9.74
C GLU A 435 -24.48 -6.07 -8.75
N GLU A 436 -24.07 -4.89 -9.23
CA GLU A 436 -23.93 -3.68 -8.40
C GLU A 436 -25.33 -3.07 -8.14
N LYS A 437 -25.66 -2.91 -6.86
CA LYS A 437 -26.97 -2.37 -6.43
C LYS A 437 -26.98 -0.86 -6.28
N ASP A 438 -25.81 -0.27 -6.04
CA ASP A 438 -25.69 1.15 -5.67
C ASP A 438 -25.00 1.98 -6.77
N SER A 439 -24.93 1.49 -8.02
CA SER A 439 -24.36 2.22 -9.13
C SER A 439 -25.27 3.35 -9.60
N LEU A 440 -24.69 4.53 -9.85
CA LEU A 440 -25.38 5.68 -10.43
C LEU A 440 -25.77 5.48 -11.90
N CYS A 441 -25.05 4.63 -12.66
CA CYS A 441 -25.20 4.50 -14.11
C CYS A 441 -26.64 4.21 -14.58
N PRO A 442 -27.41 3.28 -13.94
CA PRO A 442 -28.80 3.02 -14.35
C PRO A 442 -29.75 4.18 -14.14
N GLU A 443 -29.40 5.12 -13.25
CA GLU A 443 -30.24 6.28 -12.90
C GLU A 443 -30.01 7.48 -13.84
N LEU A 444 -28.88 7.48 -14.58
CA LEU A 444 -28.57 8.57 -15.50
C LEU A 444 -29.43 8.50 -16.75
N SER A 445 -30.06 9.63 -17.07
CA SER A 445 -30.81 9.77 -18.34
C SER A 445 -29.88 9.56 -19.54
N PRO A 446 -30.37 8.91 -20.62
CA PRO A 446 -29.64 8.77 -21.89
C PRO A 446 -29.18 10.08 -22.53
N ALA A 447 -29.70 11.24 -22.08
CA ALA A 447 -29.22 12.55 -22.51
C ALA A 447 -27.87 12.94 -21.91
N HIS A 448 -27.49 12.35 -20.77
CA HIS A 448 -26.28 12.72 -19.99
C HIS A 448 -25.16 11.69 -20.07
N ALA A 449 -25.50 10.42 -20.20
CA ALA A 449 -24.50 9.34 -20.31
C ALA A 449 -25.03 8.15 -21.10
N GLN A 450 -24.13 7.43 -21.77
CA GLN A 450 -24.41 6.11 -22.34
C GLN A 450 -24.16 5.07 -21.24
N ALA A 451 -25.21 4.50 -20.67
CA ALA A 451 -25.09 3.45 -19.66
C ALA A 451 -24.78 2.10 -20.30
N MET A 452 -23.74 1.40 -19.81
CA MET A 452 -23.30 0.11 -20.31
C MET A 452 -23.20 -0.91 -19.17
N PRO A 453 -24.15 -1.85 -19.04
CA PRO A 453 -24.04 -2.95 -18.09
C PRO A 453 -23.02 -3.99 -18.57
N LEU A 454 -22.19 -4.50 -17.65
CA LEU A 454 -21.30 -5.64 -17.86
C LEU A 454 -21.62 -6.76 -16.88
N ALA A 455 -21.27 -8.00 -17.24
CA ALA A 455 -21.43 -9.14 -16.34
C ALA A 455 -20.54 -8.99 -15.08
N GLY A 456 -21.03 -9.52 -13.95
CA GLY A 456 -20.36 -9.48 -12.66
C GLY A 456 -20.64 -8.23 -11.84
N GLY A 457 -19.89 -8.05 -10.75
CA GLY A 457 -19.98 -6.91 -9.85
C GLY A 457 -18.99 -5.81 -10.20
N HIS A 458 -18.49 -5.12 -9.18
CA HIS A 458 -17.62 -3.94 -9.27
C HIS A 458 -16.30 -4.11 -10.05
N HIS A 459 -15.87 -5.35 -10.29
CA HIS A 459 -14.67 -5.69 -11.06
C HIS A 459 -14.96 -6.18 -12.49
N PHE A 460 -16.18 -6.05 -13.00
CA PHE A 460 -16.58 -6.30 -14.40
C PHE A 460 -16.12 -7.68 -14.94
N GLY A 461 -16.15 -8.72 -14.13
CA GLY A 461 -15.73 -10.07 -14.51
C GLY A 461 -14.24 -10.26 -14.79
N GLY A 462 -13.41 -9.21 -14.64
CA GLY A 462 -11.96 -9.30 -14.84
C GLY A 462 -11.49 -9.17 -16.30
N GLU A 463 -12.39 -8.95 -17.27
CA GLU A 463 -12.10 -8.88 -18.71
C GLU A 463 -11.60 -7.47 -19.13
N TYR A 464 -10.44 -7.05 -18.59
CA TYR A 464 -9.97 -5.66 -18.70
C TYR A 464 -9.49 -5.27 -20.09
N ASP A 465 -8.99 -6.22 -20.91
CA ASP A 465 -8.64 -5.95 -22.29
C ASP A 465 -9.89 -5.60 -23.12
N ALA A 466 -10.97 -6.37 -22.96
CA ALA A 466 -12.25 -6.09 -23.60
C ALA A 466 -12.86 -4.78 -23.11
N LEU A 467 -12.72 -4.47 -21.80
CA LEU A 467 -13.19 -3.21 -21.22
C LEU A 467 -12.45 -2.01 -21.81
N ALA A 468 -11.12 -2.05 -21.92
CA ALA A 468 -10.32 -1.00 -22.54
C ALA A 468 -10.73 -0.76 -24.01
N MET A 469 -10.94 -1.81 -24.79
CA MET A 469 -11.40 -1.70 -26.18
C MET A 469 -12.77 -1.02 -26.27
N ARG A 470 -13.74 -1.41 -25.41
CA ARG A 470 -15.07 -0.77 -25.36
C ARG A 470 -15.01 0.73 -25.07
N ILE A 471 -14.11 1.13 -24.17
CA ILE A 471 -13.88 2.55 -23.85
C ILE A 471 -13.27 3.28 -25.06
N LEU A 472 -12.31 2.68 -25.75
CA LEU A 472 -11.69 3.27 -26.94
C LEU A 472 -12.68 3.40 -28.11
N ASP A 473 -13.56 2.40 -28.30
CA ASP A 473 -14.57 2.39 -29.35
C ASP A 473 -15.68 3.40 -29.10
N ALA A 474 -16.04 3.64 -27.82
CA ALA A 474 -17.03 4.65 -27.44
C ALA A 474 -16.54 6.10 -27.60
N ALA A 475 -15.23 6.31 -27.70
CA ALA A 475 -14.67 7.64 -27.87
C ALA A 475 -14.95 8.18 -29.29
N PRO A 476 -15.58 9.36 -29.47
CA PRO A 476 -15.84 9.97 -30.76
C PRO A 476 -14.56 10.07 -31.62
N ARG A 477 -14.70 9.82 -32.91
CA ARG A 477 -13.58 9.86 -33.89
C ARG A 477 -13.16 11.28 -34.21
#